data_24153d8b413c00b128a8be38f056b8d8
#
_entry.id   24153d8b413c00b128a8be38f056b8d8
#
_cell.length_a   1.000
_cell.length_b   1.000
_cell.length_c   1.000
_cell.angle_alpha   90.00
_cell.angle_beta   90.00
_cell.angle_gamma   90.00
#
_symmetry.space_group_name_H-M   'P 1'
#
loop_
_entity.id
_entity.type
_entity.pdbx_description
1 polymer ?
#
loop_
_entity_poly.entity_id
_entity_poly.type
_entity_poly.pdbx_seq_one_letter_code
_entity_poly.pdbx_strand_id
1 'polypeptide(L)'
;MIYTYKECMKKWSSNYQIKKQIDTGNLFQIEKGIYSDTPDVSTLAVISVKYPKAIFTMDSAFYYHGLTDVIPDEYHIATDKHSIYLSDKRIRQYYILSDILNIGVTTMTRRDAVIRIYDKERMLIELLRYKNKLPFDYYKEILGNYRGLIYELDIERIQEYAATFPKPKMISEALDAEVF
;
A
#
# COMPACT_ATOMS: atom_id res chain seq x y z
N MET A 1 -5.45 -19.64 4.86
CA MET A 1 -4.46 -18.78 5.63
C MET A 1 -3.11 -18.87 4.94
N ILE A 2 -2.37 -17.72 4.87
CA ILE A 2 -1.06 -17.69 4.23
C ILE A 2 0.02 -17.69 5.30
N TYR A 3 1.12 -18.37 5.04
CA TYR A 3 2.24 -18.54 5.94
C TYR A 3 3.56 -18.19 5.25
N THR A 4 4.44 -17.52 5.96
CA THR A 4 5.85 -17.45 5.61
C THR A 4 6.55 -18.77 5.96
N TYR A 5 7.73 -19.03 5.38
CA TYR A 5 8.55 -20.19 5.76
C TYR A 5 8.82 -20.24 7.28
N LYS A 6 9.07 -19.06 7.91
CA LYS A 6 9.31 -18.96 9.35
C LYS A 6 8.11 -19.41 10.19
N GLU A 7 6.90 -19.08 9.75
CA GLU A 7 5.65 -19.51 10.40
C GLU A 7 5.40 -21.00 10.19
N CYS A 8 5.69 -21.52 8.99
CA CYS A 8 5.66 -22.96 8.73
C CYS A 8 6.64 -23.72 9.65
N MET A 9 7.85 -23.24 9.82
CA MET A 9 8.83 -23.85 10.72
C MET A 9 8.38 -23.82 12.17
N LYS A 10 7.70 -22.77 12.62
CA LYS A 10 7.10 -22.72 13.97
C LYS A 10 5.97 -23.72 14.13
N LYS A 11 5.15 -23.92 13.10
CA LYS A 11 3.95 -24.78 13.15
C LYS A 11 4.30 -26.28 13.02
N TRP A 12 5.23 -26.62 12.13
CA TRP A 12 5.56 -28.01 11.80
C TRP A 12 6.97 -28.45 12.17
N SER A 13 7.76 -27.58 12.78
CA SER A 13 9.06 -27.85 13.43
C SER A 13 10.18 -28.35 12.51
N SER A 14 9.94 -28.78 11.27
CA SER A 14 10.99 -29.24 10.36
C SER A 14 10.58 -29.17 8.89
N ASN A 15 11.58 -29.08 8.00
CA ASN A 15 11.38 -29.13 6.55
C ASN A 15 10.71 -30.43 6.09
N TYR A 16 11.05 -31.55 6.75
CA TYR A 16 10.44 -32.84 6.43
C TYR A 16 8.93 -32.79 6.69
N GLN A 17 8.48 -32.25 7.81
CA GLN A 17 7.06 -32.13 8.13
C GLN A 17 6.34 -31.15 7.19
N ILE A 18 6.98 -30.02 6.84
CA ILE A 18 6.42 -29.07 5.85
C ILE A 18 6.20 -29.79 4.51
N LYS A 19 7.24 -30.53 4.03
CA LYS A 19 7.13 -31.30 2.81
C LYS A 19 6.02 -32.35 2.87
N LYS A 20 5.89 -33.06 3.98
CA LYS A 20 4.80 -34.02 4.21
C LYS A 20 3.42 -33.36 4.10
N GLN A 21 3.24 -32.15 4.65
CA GLN A 21 1.97 -31.42 4.50
C GLN A 21 1.69 -31.04 3.04
N ILE A 22 2.71 -30.71 2.27
CA ILE A 22 2.58 -30.43 0.83
C ILE A 22 2.21 -31.71 0.08
N ASP A 23 2.91 -32.81 0.34
CA ASP A 23 2.68 -34.09 -0.34
C ASP A 23 1.28 -34.67 -0.03
N THR A 24 0.72 -34.35 1.13
CA THR A 24 -0.65 -34.76 1.55
C THR A 24 -1.74 -33.76 1.13
N GLY A 25 -1.39 -32.65 0.45
CA GLY A 25 -2.37 -31.65 0.00
C GLY A 25 -2.95 -30.75 1.09
N ASN A 26 -2.38 -30.76 2.30
CA ASN A 26 -2.79 -29.91 3.41
C ASN A 26 -2.11 -28.52 3.40
N LEU A 27 -1.08 -28.38 2.59
CA LEU A 27 -0.31 -27.14 2.43
C LEU A 27 0.11 -27.00 0.98
N PHE A 28 0.04 -25.79 0.44
CA PHE A 28 0.43 -25.45 -0.93
C PHE A 28 1.57 -24.44 -0.89
N GLN A 29 2.64 -24.71 -1.62
CA GLN A 29 3.69 -23.72 -1.85
C GLN A 29 3.26 -22.79 -2.97
N ILE A 30 2.89 -21.56 -2.63
CA ILE A 30 2.42 -20.53 -3.59
C ILE A 30 3.58 -19.92 -4.36
N GLU A 31 4.64 -19.54 -3.61
CA GLU A 31 5.93 -19.13 -4.18
C GLU A 31 7.05 -19.43 -3.17
N LYS A 32 8.31 -19.16 -3.55
CA LYS A 32 9.45 -19.45 -2.67
C LYS A 32 9.30 -18.75 -1.31
N GLY A 33 9.16 -19.54 -0.25
CA GLY A 33 9.04 -19.06 1.13
C GLY A 33 7.65 -18.61 1.55
N ILE A 34 6.63 -18.74 0.68
CA ILE A 34 5.22 -18.44 0.96
C ILE A 34 4.38 -19.69 0.71
N TYR A 35 3.56 -20.01 1.68
CA TYR A 35 2.70 -21.20 1.70
C TYR A 35 1.27 -20.83 2.06
N SER A 36 0.30 -21.69 1.70
CA SER A 36 -1.10 -21.51 2.05
C SER A 36 -1.78 -22.86 2.32
N ASP A 37 -2.81 -22.85 3.15
CA ASP A 37 -3.73 -23.99 3.35
C ASP A 37 -4.74 -24.15 2.21
N THR A 38 -4.77 -23.21 1.27
CA THR A 38 -5.59 -23.27 0.05
C THR A 38 -4.74 -22.97 -1.16
N PRO A 39 -5.02 -23.60 -2.32
CA PRO A 39 -4.25 -23.36 -3.56
C PRO A 39 -4.58 -22.00 -4.20
N ASP A 40 -5.79 -21.49 -3.96
CA ASP A 40 -6.27 -20.24 -4.55
C ASP A 40 -6.07 -19.07 -3.55
N VAL A 41 -5.04 -18.27 -3.82
CA VAL A 41 -4.63 -17.13 -2.99
C VAL A 41 -4.44 -15.92 -3.88
N SER A 42 -5.00 -14.77 -3.48
CA SER A 42 -4.81 -13.55 -4.26
C SER A 42 -3.36 -13.07 -4.24
N THR A 43 -2.91 -12.48 -5.36
CA THR A 43 -1.59 -11.86 -5.42
C THR A 43 -1.42 -10.77 -4.35
N LEU A 44 -2.49 -10.03 -4.05
CA LEU A 44 -2.50 -9.01 -2.99
C LEU A 44 -2.15 -9.62 -1.62
N ALA A 45 -2.76 -10.76 -1.28
CA ALA A 45 -2.50 -11.45 -0.03
C ALA A 45 -1.05 -11.99 0.05
N VAL A 46 -0.52 -12.49 -1.06
CA VAL A 46 0.90 -12.90 -1.15
C VAL A 46 1.83 -11.72 -0.92
N ILE A 47 1.60 -10.59 -1.60
CA ILE A 47 2.40 -9.37 -1.45
C ILE A 47 2.38 -8.85 -0.01
N SER A 48 1.19 -8.79 0.63
CA SER A 48 1.07 -8.28 2.00
C SER A 48 1.80 -9.15 3.03
N VAL A 49 1.82 -10.47 2.85
CA VAL A 49 2.56 -11.38 3.72
C VAL A 49 4.06 -11.35 3.45
N LYS A 50 4.45 -11.27 2.19
CA LYS A 50 5.86 -11.22 1.77
C LYS A 50 6.56 -9.93 2.21
N TYR A 51 5.83 -8.80 2.19
CA TYR A 51 6.35 -7.47 2.50
C TYR A 51 5.54 -6.80 3.62
N PRO A 52 5.56 -7.32 4.85
CA PRO A 52 4.64 -6.89 5.92
C PRO A 52 4.87 -5.46 6.40
N LYS A 53 6.01 -4.85 6.07
CA LYS A 53 6.32 -3.45 6.40
C LYS A 53 5.97 -2.48 5.27
N ALA A 54 5.66 -2.98 4.07
CA ALA A 54 5.29 -2.15 2.93
C ALA A 54 3.94 -1.47 3.18
N ILE A 55 3.80 -0.25 2.68
CA ILE A 55 2.58 0.55 2.81
C ILE A 55 2.07 0.84 1.40
N PHE A 56 0.84 0.45 1.11
CA PHE A 56 0.24 0.75 -0.18
C PHE A 56 0.06 2.26 -0.36
N THR A 57 0.43 2.77 -1.52
CA THR A 57 0.49 4.20 -1.84
C THR A 57 0.14 4.46 -3.31
N MET A 58 0.15 5.71 -3.73
CA MET A 58 -0.07 6.18 -5.10
C MET A 58 -1.24 5.46 -5.80
N ASP A 59 -1.06 4.95 -7.01
CA ASP A 59 -2.16 4.40 -7.82
C ASP A 59 -2.88 3.24 -7.13
N SER A 60 -2.17 2.40 -6.37
CA SER A 60 -2.81 1.36 -5.56
C SER A 60 -3.69 1.95 -4.46
N ALA A 61 -3.23 2.98 -3.76
CA ALA A 61 -4.01 3.60 -2.70
C ALA A 61 -5.19 4.42 -3.28
N PHE A 62 -4.99 5.16 -4.35
CA PHE A 62 -6.08 5.87 -5.03
C PHE A 62 -7.18 4.91 -5.47
N TYR A 63 -6.81 3.80 -6.11
CA TYR A 63 -7.76 2.76 -6.51
C TYR A 63 -8.48 2.12 -5.32
N TYR A 64 -7.74 1.73 -4.27
CA TYR A 64 -8.34 1.06 -3.10
C TYR A 64 -9.24 1.99 -2.29
N HIS A 65 -8.99 3.28 -2.28
CA HIS A 65 -9.87 4.28 -1.67
C HIS A 65 -11.07 4.70 -2.55
N GLY A 66 -11.16 4.17 -3.78
CA GLY A 66 -12.22 4.54 -4.72
C GLY A 66 -12.11 5.95 -5.27
N LEU A 67 -10.88 6.47 -5.33
CA LEU A 67 -10.56 7.79 -5.88
C LEU A 67 -10.29 7.78 -7.39
N THR A 68 -10.23 6.60 -7.98
CA THR A 68 -10.14 6.33 -9.42
C THR A 68 -10.64 4.92 -9.70
N ASP A 69 -11.14 4.70 -10.92
CA ASP A 69 -11.50 3.37 -11.43
C ASP A 69 -10.35 2.71 -12.19
N VAL A 70 -9.22 3.40 -12.35
CA VAL A 70 -8.04 2.87 -13.03
C VAL A 70 -7.37 1.82 -12.15
N ILE A 71 -7.39 0.56 -12.61
CA ILE A 71 -6.71 -0.55 -11.92
C ILE A 71 -5.21 -0.43 -12.21
N PRO A 72 -4.34 -0.31 -11.21
CA PRO A 72 -2.91 -0.23 -11.44
C PRO A 72 -2.34 -1.56 -11.93
N ASP A 73 -1.40 -1.52 -12.88
CA ASP A 73 -0.70 -2.69 -13.41
C ASP A 73 0.25 -3.33 -12.38
N GLU A 74 0.76 -2.52 -11.46
CA GLU A 74 1.68 -2.92 -10.40
C GLU A 74 1.13 -2.49 -9.03
N TYR A 75 1.55 -3.17 -7.97
CA TYR A 75 1.28 -2.72 -6.60
C TYR A 75 2.24 -1.59 -6.22
N HIS A 76 1.73 -0.39 -6.07
CA HIS A 76 2.49 0.76 -5.62
C HIS A 76 2.64 0.73 -4.11
N ILE A 77 3.87 0.56 -3.61
CA ILE A 77 4.17 0.46 -2.19
C ILE A 77 5.27 1.44 -1.77
N ALA A 78 5.08 2.01 -0.59
CA ALA A 78 6.06 2.86 0.08
C ALA A 78 6.91 2.02 1.04
N THR A 79 8.20 2.31 1.06
CA THR A 79 9.18 1.75 1.98
C THR A 79 10.06 2.87 2.50
N ASP A 80 10.78 2.62 3.61
CA ASP A 80 11.78 3.57 4.10
C ASP A 80 12.85 3.85 3.05
N LYS A 81 13.34 5.08 3.02
CA LYS A 81 14.39 5.51 2.07
C LYS A 81 15.68 4.69 2.11
N HIS A 82 15.95 4.04 3.24
CA HIS A 82 17.10 3.16 3.42
C HIS A 82 16.80 1.68 3.15
N SER A 83 15.56 1.35 2.76
CA SER A 83 15.19 -0.02 2.43
C SER A 83 15.91 -0.49 1.16
N ILE A 84 16.20 -1.79 1.11
CA ILE A 84 16.70 -2.42 -0.09
C ILE A 84 15.66 -2.39 -1.21
N TYR A 85 16.12 -2.41 -2.45
CA TYR A 85 15.27 -2.58 -3.60
C TYR A 85 14.55 -3.95 -3.57
N LEU A 86 13.24 -3.95 -3.78
CA LEU A 86 12.44 -5.16 -3.86
C LEU A 86 12.39 -5.65 -5.30
N SER A 87 13.15 -6.70 -5.58
CA SER A 87 13.21 -7.32 -6.92
C SER A 87 11.95 -8.18 -7.17
N ASP A 88 10.79 -7.55 -7.26
CA ASP A 88 9.51 -8.20 -7.56
C ASP A 88 8.80 -7.39 -8.65
N LYS A 89 8.59 -7.99 -9.81
CA LYS A 89 8.00 -7.33 -10.99
C LYS A 89 6.55 -6.88 -10.79
N ARG A 90 5.89 -7.36 -9.75
CA ARG A 90 4.53 -6.97 -9.39
C ARG A 90 4.47 -5.66 -8.61
N ILE A 91 5.65 -5.10 -8.21
CA ILE A 91 5.76 -3.99 -7.26
C ILE A 91 6.45 -2.79 -7.90
N ARG A 92 5.86 -1.62 -7.74
CA ARG A 92 6.49 -0.33 -7.92
C ARG A 92 6.81 0.27 -6.56
N GLN A 93 8.10 0.37 -6.24
CA GLN A 93 8.59 0.80 -4.93
C GLN A 93 8.81 2.32 -4.89
N TYR A 94 8.28 2.96 -3.84
CA TYR A 94 8.49 4.38 -3.52
C TYR A 94 9.29 4.49 -2.23
N TYR A 95 10.40 5.22 -2.28
CA TYR A 95 11.27 5.46 -1.14
C TYR A 95 10.83 6.72 -0.40
N ILE A 96 10.40 6.57 0.84
CA ILE A 96 9.86 7.65 1.66
C ILE A 96 10.82 7.94 2.82
N LEU A 97 10.98 9.22 3.16
CA LEU A 97 11.76 9.65 4.31
C LEU A 97 11.24 9.00 5.60
N SER A 98 12.16 8.55 6.47
CA SER A 98 11.83 7.77 7.68
C SER A 98 10.90 8.51 8.64
N ASP A 99 11.06 9.83 8.75
CA ASP A 99 10.29 10.73 9.61
C ASP A 99 8.83 10.90 9.19
N ILE A 100 8.53 10.74 7.88
CA ILE A 100 7.16 10.86 7.35
C ILE A 100 6.57 9.51 6.88
N LEU A 101 7.34 8.42 6.94
CA LEU A 101 6.92 7.11 6.42
C LEU A 101 5.64 6.59 7.09
N ASN A 102 5.53 6.77 8.40
CA ASN A 102 4.40 6.22 9.16
C ASN A 102 3.24 7.20 9.36
N ILE A 103 3.36 8.44 8.86
CA ILE A 103 2.28 9.42 8.94
C ILE A 103 1.13 8.98 8.02
N GLY A 104 -0.09 8.90 8.55
CA GLY A 104 -1.29 8.53 7.81
C GLY A 104 -1.38 7.03 7.45
N VAL A 105 -0.62 6.16 8.12
CA VAL A 105 -0.72 4.71 7.89
C VAL A 105 -1.94 4.16 8.62
N THR A 106 -2.76 3.44 7.89
CA THR A 106 -3.92 2.70 8.39
C THR A 106 -3.91 1.26 7.86
N THR A 107 -4.92 0.49 8.22
CA THR A 107 -5.14 -0.86 7.69
C THR A 107 -6.45 -0.93 6.94
N MET A 108 -6.47 -1.72 5.87
CA MET A 108 -7.66 -1.94 5.06
C MET A 108 -7.77 -3.43 4.72
N THR A 109 -8.98 -3.98 4.87
CA THR A 109 -9.27 -5.34 4.38
C THR A 109 -9.71 -5.28 2.92
N ARG A 110 -9.05 -6.03 2.07
CA ARG A 110 -9.39 -6.19 0.65
C ARG A 110 -9.33 -7.66 0.28
N ARG A 111 -10.47 -8.21 -0.16
CA ARG A 111 -10.61 -9.65 -0.46
C ARG A 111 -10.13 -10.52 0.72
N ASP A 112 -9.10 -11.30 0.50
CA ASP A 112 -8.46 -12.23 1.45
C ASP A 112 -7.23 -11.64 2.16
N ALA A 113 -6.98 -10.33 2.03
CA ALA A 113 -5.81 -9.64 2.57
C ALA A 113 -6.17 -8.49 3.50
N VAL A 114 -5.40 -8.35 4.57
CA VAL A 114 -5.30 -7.10 5.35
C VAL A 114 -4.01 -6.39 4.94
N ILE A 115 -4.14 -5.19 4.40
CA ILE A 115 -3.02 -4.40 3.89
C ILE A 115 -2.78 -3.17 4.76
N ARG A 116 -1.52 -2.75 4.85
CA ARG A 116 -1.15 -1.43 5.35
C ARG A 116 -1.22 -0.44 4.19
N ILE A 117 -1.90 0.67 4.37
CA ILE A 117 -2.15 1.65 3.33
C ILE A 117 -2.13 3.05 3.92
N TYR A 118 -1.78 4.06 3.15
CA TYR A 118 -1.99 5.44 3.57
C TYR A 118 -3.48 5.78 3.55
N ASP A 119 -3.93 6.57 4.53
CA ASP A 119 -5.29 7.10 4.58
C ASP A 119 -5.55 8.12 3.46
N LYS A 120 -6.82 8.51 3.29
CA LYS A 120 -7.22 9.46 2.24
C LYS A 120 -6.57 10.83 2.43
N GLU A 121 -6.44 11.28 3.66
CA GLU A 121 -5.83 12.57 4.02
C GLU A 121 -4.37 12.63 3.63
N ARG A 122 -3.61 11.57 3.93
CA ARG A 122 -2.23 11.42 3.50
C ARG A 122 -2.12 11.34 1.97
N MET A 123 -2.99 10.60 1.33
CA MET A 123 -2.96 10.43 -0.12
C MET A 123 -3.30 11.72 -0.87
N LEU A 124 -4.10 12.62 -0.28
CA LEU A 124 -4.30 13.97 -0.84
C LEU A 124 -2.98 14.77 -0.86
N ILE A 125 -2.21 14.71 0.21
CA ILE A 125 -0.89 15.36 0.26
C ILE A 125 0.04 14.79 -0.82
N GLU A 126 0.05 13.46 -1.00
CA GLU A 126 0.87 12.83 -2.05
C GLU A 126 0.39 13.22 -3.46
N LEU A 127 -0.92 13.29 -3.70
CA LEU A 127 -1.49 13.75 -4.96
C LEU A 127 -0.94 15.13 -5.36
N LEU A 128 -1.01 16.10 -4.43
CA LEU A 128 -0.52 17.46 -4.66
C LEU A 128 1.00 17.51 -4.88
N ARG A 129 1.76 16.72 -4.11
CA ARG A 129 3.22 16.64 -4.26
C ARG A 129 3.68 16.00 -5.57
N TYR A 130 2.91 15.06 -6.09
CA TYR A 130 3.20 14.36 -7.34
C TYR A 130 2.49 14.93 -8.56
N LYS A 131 1.77 16.05 -8.43
CA LYS A 131 1.02 16.71 -9.52
C LYS A 131 1.78 16.75 -10.85
N ASN A 132 3.02 17.18 -10.84
CA ASN A 132 3.84 17.32 -12.06
C ASN A 132 4.42 16.00 -12.60
N LYS A 133 4.21 14.89 -11.90
CA LYS A 133 4.69 13.55 -12.27
C LYS A 133 3.55 12.64 -12.72
N LEU A 134 2.32 13.04 -12.47
CA LEU A 134 1.13 12.30 -12.88
C LEU A 134 0.62 12.83 -14.24
N PRO A 135 0.01 11.97 -15.07
CA PRO A 135 -0.75 12.43 -16.24
C PRO A 135 -1.80 13.45 -15.80
N PHE A 136 -1.94 14.54 -16.57
CA PHE A 136 -2.81 15.66 -16.18
C PHE A 136 -4.27 15.24 -15.97
N ASP A 137 -4.83 14.44 -16.89
CA ASP A 137 -6.23 14.00 -16.80
C ASP A 137 -6.46 13.10 -15.59
N TYR A 138 -5.52 12.19 -15.30
CA TYR A 138 -5.55 11.32 -14.12
C TYR A 138 -5.49 12.12 -12.81
N TYR A 139 -4.60 13.11 -12.75
CA TYR A 139 -4.54 14.04 -11.60
C TYR A 139 -5.87 14.77 -11.41
N LYS A 140 -6.47 15.30 -12.48
CA LYS A 140 -7.73 16.05 -12.44
C LYS A 140 -8.91 15.17 -12.01
N GLU A 141 -8.98 13.94 -12.48
CA GLU A 141 -9.99 12.96 -12.07
C GLU A 141 -9.94 12.73 -10.54
N ILE A 142 -8.77 12.36 -10.02
CA ILE A 142 -8.59 12.09 -8.59
C ILE A 142 -8.89 13.33 -7.75
N LEU A 143 -8.42 14.51 -8.17
CA LEU A 143 -8.69 15.77 -7.50
C LEU A 143 -10.18 16.10 -7.48
N GLY A 144 -10.90 15.85 -8.58
CA GLY A 144 -12.34 16.01 -8.66
C GLY A 144 -13.08 15.11 -7.67
N ASN A 145 -12.64 13.86 -7.55
CA ASN A 145 -13.19 12.90 -6.59
C ASN A 145 -12.91 13.33 -5.13
N TYR A 146 -11.74 13.88 -4.83
CA TYR A 146 -11.45 14.47 -3.52
C TYR A 146 -12.39 15.63 -3.19
N ARG A 147 -12.65 16.53 -4.13
CA ARG A 147 -13.61 17.63 -3.92
C ARG A 147 -15.02 17.13 -3.62
N GLY A 148 -15.42 16.02 -4.25
CA GLY A 148 -16.70 15.35 -3.95
C GLY A 148 -16.78 14.76 -2.55
N LEU A 149 -15.63 14.41 -1.95
CA LEU A 149 -15.51 13.78 -0.64
C LEU A 149 -15.07 14.75 0.47
N ILE A 150 -14.97 16.05 0.19
CA ILE A 150 -14.34 17.02 1.12
C ILE A 150 -14.95 17.01 2.51
N TYR A 151 -16.26 16.81 2.63
CA TYR A 151 -16.97 16.75 3.91
C TYR A 151 -16.77 15.44 4.69
N GLU A 152 -16.19 14.42 4.06
CA GLU A 152 -15.84 13.13 4.68
C GLU A 152 -14.40 13.11 5.19
N LEU A 153 -13.58 14.09 4.79
CA LEU A 153 -12.18 14.17 5.15
C LEU A 153 -11.97 14.94 6.46
N ASP A 154 -10.97 14.52 7.20
CA ASP A 154 -10.51 15.21 8.39
C ASP A 154 -9.57 16.37 7.99
N ILE A 155 -10.14 17.57 7.87
CA ILE A 155 -9.39 18.78 7.43
C ILE A 155 -8.27 19.15 8.39
N GLU A 156 -8.46 18.99 9.70
CA GLU A 156 -7.44 19.26 10.71
C GLU A 156 -6.25 18.33 10.52
N ARG A 157 -6.51 17.05 10.30
CA ARG A 157 -5.48 16.05 9.99
C ARG A 157 -4.74 16.35 8.69
N ILE A 158 -5.44 16.79 7.64
CA ILE A 158 -4.80 17.21 6.38
C ILE A 158 -3.81 18.36 6.65
N GLN A 159 -4.20 19.35 7.43
CA GLN A 159 -3.35 20.50 7.77
C GLN A 159 -2.14 20.07 8.63
N GLU A 160 -2.32 19.20 9.61
CA GLU A 160 -1.23 18.62 10.40
C GLU A 160 -0.22 17.86 9.52
N TYR A 161 -0.72 17.03 8.60
CA TYR A 161 0.16 16.31 7.66
C TYR A 161 0.90 17.30 6.76
N ALA A 162 0.21 18.27 6.17
CA ALA A 162 0.81 19.29 5.31
C ALA A 162 1.95 20.04 6.00
N ALA A 163 1.80 20.38 7.30
CA ALA A 163 2.80 21.05 8.09
C ALA A 163 4.06 20.20 8.35
N THR A 164 3.91 18.88 8.42
CA THR A 164 5.00 17.94 8.73
C THR A 164 5.82 17.57 7.50
N PHE A 165 5.24 17.69 6.31
CA PHE A 165 5.89 17.29 5.07
C PHE A 165 6.93 18.30 4.56
N PRO A 166 7.93 17.83 3.77
CA PRO A 166 8.83 18.75 3.08
C PRO A 166 8.07 19.74 2.20
N LYS A 167 8.45 21.02 2.24
CA LYS A 167 7.82 22.15 1.53
C LYS A 167 6.37 22.40 1.99
N PRO A 168 6.10 22.57 3.27
CA PRO A 168 4.75 22.68 3.82
C PRO A 168 3.97 23.86 3.21
N LYS A 169 4.63 24.99 2.95
CA LYS A 169 4.01 26.18 2.32
C LYS A 169 3.45 25.87 0.93
N MET A 170 4.19 25.13 0.10
CA MET A 170 3.73 24.73 -1.25
C MET A 170 2.49 23.81 -1.15
N ILE A 171 2.48 22.91 -0.18
CA ILE A 171 1.35 21.99 0.02
C ILE A 171 0.12 22.77 0.49
N SER A 172 0.28 23.68 1.45
CA SER A 172 -0.82 24.53 1.95
C SER A 172 -1.40 25.41 0.85
N GLU A 173 -0.57 26.09 0.06
CA GLU A 173 -1.01 26.90 -1.07
C GLU A 173 -1.76 26.06 -2.13
N ALA A 174 -1.31 24.82 -2.37
CA ALA A 174 -1.99 23.92 -3.30
C ALA A 174 -3.35 23.41 -2.73
N LEU A 175 -3.44 23.14 -1.44
CA LEU A 175 -4.70 22.79 -0.77
C LEU A 175 -5.72 23.93 -0.91
N ASP A 176 -5.32 25.16 -0.60
CA ASP A 176 -6.20 26.35 -0.67
C ASP A 176 -6.65 26.63 -2.13
N ALA A 177 -5.76 26.46 -3.09
CA ALA A 177 -6.07 26.79 -4.48
C ALA A 177 -6.83 25.71 -5.24
N GLU A 178 -6.63 24.42 -4.88
CA GLU A 178 -7.10 23.31 -5.70
C GLU A 178 -8.12 22.41 -4.98
N VAL A 179 -8.19 22.44 -3.65
CA VAL A 179 -9.06 21.54 -2.88
C VAL A 179 -10.17 22.31 -2.16
N PHE A 180 -9.84 23.36 -1.46
CA PHE A 180 -10.75 24.21 -0.68
C PHE A 180 -11.17 25.42 -1.50
#